data_e1bee24c74d06d964e25036eef28e35e
#
_entry.id   e1bee24c74d06d964e25036eef28e35e
#
_cell.length_a   1.000
_cell.length_b   1.000
_cell.length_c   1.000
_cell.angle_alpha   90.00
_cell.angle_beta   90.00
_cell.angle_gamma   90.00
#
_symmetry.space_group_name_H-M   'P 1'
#
loop_
_entity.id
_entity.type
_entity.pdbx_description
1 polymer ?
#
loop_
_entity_poly.entity_id
_entity_poly.type
_entity_poly.pdbx_seq_one_letter_code
_entity_poly.pdbx_strand_id
1 'polypeptide(L)'
;MLKTLLAEVREFKKASLLTPLFAFAEVIMEMIIPLLMASIINDGVNKGDTHHIYVIGAWMVVTAICSLSFGCFAAKYAAMASMGLGRNLRKAMFEKIQTYSFANLDKFSTSSLVTRLTTDVTNIQNAYQMILRMAIRAPSSMVIAMIMAFTINAKLASIYLVAVII
;
A
#
# COMPACT_ATOMS: atom_id res chain seq x y z
N MET A 1 -13.31 -4.94 19.01
CA MET A 1 -11.86 -4.70 19.02
C MET A 1 -11.38 -3.90 17.81
N LEU A 2 -11.54 -4.34 16.56
CA LEU A 2 -11.10 -3.58 15.37
C LEU A 2 -11.69 -2.16 15.28
N LYS A 3 -12.99 -2.01 15.54
CA LYS A 3 -13.66 -0.68 15.55
C LYS A 3 -13.05 0.27 16.58
N THR A 4 -12.66 -0.24 17.75
CA THR A 4 -12.04 0.57 18.81
C THR A 4 -10.62 1.00 18.43
N LEU A 5 -9.84 0.09 17.82
CA LEU A 5 -8.51 0.41 17.30
C LEU A 5 -8.55 1.44 16.16
N LEU A 6 -9.48 1.28 15.22
CA LEU A 6 -9.66 2.21 14.10
C LEU A 6 -10.23 3.57 14.55
N ALA A 7 -10.93 3.62 15.68
CA ALA A 7 -11.39 4.88 16.26
C ALA A 7 -10.22 5.78 16.69
N GLU A 8 -9.08 5.19 17.09
CA GLU A 8 -7.88 5.91 17.52
C GLU A 8 -7.06 6.51 16.34
N VAL A 9 -7.46 6.26 15.09
CA VAL A 9 -6.89 6.95 13.91
C VAL A 9 -7.18 8.44 13.96
N ARG A 10 -8.31 8.85 14.53
CA ARG A 10 -8.75 10.25 14.81
C ARG A 10 -8.36 11.25 13.71
N GLU A 11 -7.36 12.08 13.97
CA GLU A 11 -6.87 13.15 13.09
C GLU A 11 -6.12 12.64 11.84
N PHE A 12 -5.66 11.37 11.84
CA PHE A 12 -4.89 10.78 10.75
C PHE A 12 -5.75 10.08 9.68
N LYS A 13 -7.10 10.23 9.74
CA LYS A 13 -8.02 9.67 8.73
C LYS A 13 -7.70 10.10 7.30
N LYS A 14 -7.31 11.38 7.12
CA LYS A 14 -6.91 11.90 5.80
C LYS A 14 -5.68 11.18 5.26
N ALA A 15 -4.66 10.99 6.08
CA ALA A 15 -3.45 10.26 5.68
C ALA A 15 -3.76 8.78 5.37
N SER A 16 -4.64 8.15 6.16
CA SER A 16 -5.10 6.77 5.93
C SER A 16 -5.89 6.62 4.63
N LEU A 17 -6.62 7.65 4.18
CA LEU A 17 -7.37 7.63 2.92
C LEU A 17 -6.48 7.98 1.71
N LEU A 18 -5.50 8.86 1.89
CA LEU A 18 -4.57 9.26 0.83
C LEU A 18 -3.60 8.13 0.47
N THR A 19 -3.22 7.29 1.43
CA THR A 19 -2.32 6.15 1.18
C THR A 19 -2.84 5.21 0.08
N PRO A 20 -4.05 4.63 0.17
CA PRO A 20 -4.59 3.78 -0.87
C PRO A 20 -4.80 4.50 -2.20
N LEU A 21 -5.12 5.80 -2.20
CA LEU A 21 -5.26 6.59 -3.42
C LEU A 21 -3.94 6.69 -4.18
N PHE A 22 -2.85 7.04 -3.49
CA PHE A 22 -1.52 7.11 -4.11
C PHE A 22 -0.99 5.73 -4.49
N ALA A 23 -1.25 4.69 -3.69
CA ALA A 23 -0.88 3.32 -4.02
C ALA A 23 -1.61 2.83 -5.29
N PHE A 24 -2.87 3.19 -5.47
CA PHE A 24 -3.62 2.87 -6.69
C PHE A 24 -3.06 3.60 -7.91
N ALA A 25 -2.73 4.91 -7.78
CA ALA A 25 -2.11 5.69 -8.85
C ALA A 25 -0.73 5.12 -9.23
N GLU A 26 0.07 4.70 -8.27
CA GLU A 26 1.35 4.01 -8.48
C GLU A 26 1.16 2.76 -9.35
N VAL A 27 0.19 1.89 -9.00
CA VAL A 27 -0.10 0.65 -9.75
C VAL A 27 -0.52 0.95 -11.20
N ILE A 28 -1.34 1.99 -11.43
CA ILE A 28 -1.72 2.37 -12.80
C ILE A 28 -0.48 2.73 -13.62
N MET A 29 0.43 3.55 -13.06
CA MET A 29 1.65 3.95 -13.76
C MET A 29 2.57 2.75 -14.02
N GLU A 30 2.73 1.84 -13.04
CA GLU A 30 3.49 0.59 -13.22
C GLU A 30 2.94 -0.27 -14.36
N MET A 31 1.62 -0.35 -14.53
CA MET A 31 0.98 -1.17 -15.55
C MET A 31 1.05 -0.57 -16.97
N ILE A 32 1.33 0.73 -17.09
CA ILE A 32 1.55 1.38 -18.37
C ILE A 32 2.93 1.00 -18.98
N ILE A 33 3.94 0.74 -18.14
CA ILE A 33 5.30 0.45 -18.60
C ILE A 33 5.37 -0.77 -19.55
N PRO A 34 4.77 -1.94 -19.25
CA PRO A 34 4.75 -3.07 -20.17
C PRO A 34 4.06 -2.77 -21.51
N LEU A 35 3.03 -1.91 -21.53
CA LEU A 35 2.35 -1.50 -22.77
C LEU A 35 3.28 -0.66 -23.65
N LEU A 36 3.97 0.30 -23.05
CA LEU A 36 4.96 1.12 -23.77
C LEU A 36 6.10 0.25 -24.29
N MET A 37 6.55 -0.73 -23.52
CA MET A 37 7.56 -1.68 -23.97
C MET A 37 7.10 -2.53 -25.16
N ALA A 38 5.85 -2.99 -25.14
CA ALA A 38 5.26 -3.70 -26.28
C ALA A 38 5.21 -2.82 -27.54
N SER A 39 4.89 -1.53 -27.40
CA SER A 39 4.91 -0.57 -28.53
C SER A 39 6.34 -0.37 -29.07
N ILE A 40 7.35 -0.26 -28.21
CA ILE A 40 8.75 -0.18 -28.64
C ILE A 40 9.12 -1.40 -29.49
N ILE A 41 8.74 -2.61 -29.05
CA ILE A 41 9.08 -3.84 -29.77
C ILE A 41 8.34 -3.94 -31.10
N ASN A 42 7.00 -3.74 -31.07
CA ASN A 42 6.15 -3.97 -32.23
C ASN A 42 6.32 -2.90 -33.34
N ASP A 43 6.35 -1.63 -32.92
CA ASP A 43 6.34 -0.50 -33.85
C ASP A 43 7.73 0.12 -34.03
N GLY A 44 8.58 0.05 -33.02
CA GLY A 44 9.96 0.55 -33.12
C GLY A 44 10.91 -0.47 -33.71
N VAL A 45 11.15 -1.57 -32.98
CA VAL A 45 12.20 -2.54 -33.38
C VAL A 45 11.82 -3.32 -34.63
N ASN A 46 10.60 -3.88 -34.69
CA ASN A 46 10.15 -4.69 -35.81
C ASN A 46 10.02 -3.89 -37.12
N LYS A 47 9.73 -2.58 -37.03
CA LYS A 47 9.64 -1.69 -38.20
C LYS A 47 10.90 -0.89 -38.46
N GLY A 48 11.93 -0.97 -37.60
CA GLY A 48 13.17 -0.23 -37.71
C GLY A 48 13.04 1.27 -37.49
N ASP A 49 11.93 1.71 -36.82
CA ASP A 49 11.69 3.13 -36.54
C ASP A 49 12.40 3.55 -35.23
N THR A 50 13.59 4.06 -35.37
CA THR A 50 14.41 4.54 -34.27
C THR A 50 13.79 5.78 -33.58
N HIS A 51 13.08 6.64 -34.34
CA HIS A 51 12.43 7.82 -33.77
C HIS A 51 11.30 7.39 -32.77
N HIS A 52 10.50 6.41 -33.15
CA HIS A 52 9.47 5.84 -32.29
C HIS A 52 10.07 5.27 -30.99
N ILE A 53 11.21 4.55 -31.08
CA ILE A 53 11.91 4.00 -29.90
C ILE A 53 12.30 5.11 -28.93
N TYR A 54 12.89 6.22 -29.42
CA TYR A 54 13.30 7.32 -28.54
C TYR A 54 12.11 8.02 -27.90
N VAL A 55 11.04 8.27 -28.64
CA VAL A 55 9.84 8.95 -28.13
C VAL A 55 9.16 8.10 -27.04
N ILE A 56 8.90 6.83 -27.32
CA ILE A 56 8.24 5.94 -26.35
C ILE A 56 9.18 5.65 -25.17
N GLY A 57 10.49 5.51 -25.41
CA GLY A 57 11.48 5.38 -24.35
C GLY A 57 11.48 6.58 -23.40
N ALA A 58 11.38 7.80 -23.92
CA ALA A 58 11.23 9.00 -23.08
C ALA A 58 9.94 8.97 -22.25
N TRP A 59 8.81 8.54 -22.85
CA TRP A 59 7.55 8.36 -22.10
C TRP A 59 7.67 7.29 -21.01
N MET A 60 8.38 6.20 -21.24
CA MET A 60 8.65 5.19 -20.21
C MET A 60 9.39 5.78 -19.01
N VAL A 61 10.42 6.61 -19.25
CA VAL A 61 11.15 7.29 -18.17
C VAL A 61 10.23 8.22 -17.38
N VAL A 62 9.42 9.02 -18.07
CA VAL A 62 8.45 9.91 -17.41
C VAL A 62 7.46 9.10 -16.56
N THR A 63 6.90 8.03 -17.09
CA THR A 63 5.97 7.15 -16.38
C THR A 63 6.62 6.52 -15.16
N ALA A 64 7.88 6.08 -15.26
CA ALA A 64 8.63 5.50 -14.15
C ALA A 64 8.88 6.53 -13.03
N ILE A 65 9.23 7.78 -13.38
CA ILE A 65 9.41 8.87 -12.42
C ILE A 65 8.07 9.20 -11.72
N CYS A 66 6.97 9.24 -12.46
CA CYS A 66 5.63 9.45 -11.89
C CYS A 66 5.25 8.31 -10.92
N SER A 67 5.47 7.06 -11.32
CA SER A 67 5.23 5.89 -10.46
C SER A 67 6.03 5.96 -9.16
N LEU A 68 7.33 6.25 -9.26
CA LEU A 68 8.20 6.44 -8.09
C LEU A 68 7.68 7.55 -7.17
N SER A 69 7.24 8.67 -7.74
CA SER A 69 6.71 9.79 -6.98
C SER A 69 5.45 9.40 -6.21
N PHE A 70 4.50 8.72 -6.86
CA PHE A 70 3.29 8.20 -6.20
C PHE A 70 3.62 7.18 -5.11
N GLY A 71 4.58 6.28 -5.34
CA GLY A 71 5.07 5.33 -4.35
C GLY A 71 5.68 6.00 -3.11
N CYS A 72 6.48 7.06 -3.31
CA CYS A 72 7.02 7.87 -2.22
C CYS A 72 5.91 8.55 -1.41
N PHE A 73 4.90 9.14 -2.06
CA PHE A 73 3.76 9.74 -1.37
C PHE A 73 2.93 8.69 -0.63
N ALA A 74 2.65 7.54 -1.23
CA ALA A 74 1.96 6.44 -0.57
C ALA A 74 2.71 5.98 0.68
N ALA A 75 4.04 5.80 0.60
CA ALA A 75 4.88 5.44 1.73
C ALA A 75 4.86 6.48 2.86
N LYS A 76 4.97 7.77 2.50
CA LYS A 76 4.93 8.90 3.44
C LYS A 76 3.60 8.95 4.20
N TYR A 77 2.48 8.90 3.50
CA TYR A 77 1.16 8.95 4.15
C TYR A 77 0.86 7.70 4.96
N ALA A 78 1.29 6.51 4.52
CA ALA A 78 1.19 5.28 5.30
C ALA A 78 1.98 5.37 6.62
N ALA A 79 3.21 5.89 6.57
CA ALA A 79 4.03 6.10 7.75
C ALA A 79 3.39 7.12 8.70
N MET A 80 2.91 8.27 8.19
CA MET A 80 2.23 9.27 9.00
C MET A 80 0.98 8.71 9.69
N ALA A 81 0.15 7.94 8.96
CA ALA A 81 -1.06 7.34 9.50
C ALA A 81 -0.76 6.29 10.58
N SER A 82 0.23 5.42 10.34
CA SER A 82 0.60 4.36 11.27
C SER A 82 1.27 4.89 12.53
N MET A 83 2.18 5.87 12.39
CA MET A 83 2.83 6.52 13.54
C MET A 83 1.82 7.31 14.37
N GLY A 84 0.88 7.99 13.71
CA GLY A 84 -0.22 8.69 14.38
C GLY A 84 -1.12 7.74 15.18
N LEU A 85 -1.50 6.60 14.59
CA LEU A 85 -2.24 5.56 15.30
C LEU A 85 -1.46 5.05 16.52
N GLY A 86 -0.17 4.74 16.35
CA GLY A 86 0.68 4.28 17.46
C GLY A 86 0.78 5.29 18.60
N ARG A 87 0.91 6.60 18.26
CA ARG A 87 0.91 7.68 19.24
C ARG A 87 -0.40 7.73 20.03
N ASN A 88 -1.53 7.69 19.34
CA ASN A 88 -2.86 7.77 19.98
C ASN A 88 -3.14 6.54 20.84
N LEU A 89 -2.76 5.34 20.37
CA LEU A 89 -2.90 4.11 21.16
C LEU A 89 -2.06 4.16 22.43
N ARG A 90 -0.80 4.58 22.37
CA ARG A 90 0.05 4.73 23.55
C ARG A 90 -0.56 5.70 24.56
N LYS A 91 -1.08 6.85 24.07
CA LYS A 91 -1.73 7.84 24.92
C LYS A 91 -2.97 7.27 25.59
N ALA A 92 -3.88 6.65 24.84
CA ALA A 92 -5.11 6.06 25.36
C ALA A 92 -4.83 4.94 26.38
N MET A 93 -3.84 4.09 26.10
CA MET A 93 -3.43 3.02 27.03
C MET A 93 -2.80 3.58 28.29
N PHE A 94 -1.94 4.59 28.18
CA PHE A 94 -1.31 5.23 29.32
C PHE A 94 -2.35 5.91 30.23
N GLU A 95 -3.27 6.68 29.66
CA GLU A 95 -4.37 7.29 30.39
C GLU A 95 -5.23 6.23 31.11
N LYS A 96 -5.48 5.09 30.44
CA LYS A 96 -6.24 3.99 31.05
C LYS A 96 -5.49 3.35 32.22
N ILE A 97 -4.18 3.14 32.10
CA ILE A 97 -3.35 2.58 33.19
C ILE A 97 -3.36 3.49 34.40
N GLN A 98 -3.33 4.82 34.22
CA GLN A 98 -3.41 5.78 35.32
C GLN A 98 -4.73 5.71 36.11
N THR A 99 -5.80 5.20 35.51
CA THR A 99 -7.09 4.99 36.21
C THR A 99 -7.14 3.68 36.99
N TYR A 100 -6.12 2.84 36.96
CA TYR A 100 -6.10 1.56 37.67
C TYR A 100 -5.83 1.77 39.16
N SER A 101 -6.58 1.05 40.01
CA SER A 101 -6.26 0.94 41.45
C SER A 101 -5.06 0.01 41.66
N PHE A 102 -4.41 0.12 42.82
CA PHE A 102 -3.31 -0.77 43.22
C PHE A 102 -3.68 -2.26 43.08
N ALA A 103 -4.91 -2.63 43.48
CA ALA A 103 -5.41 -4.00 43.34
C ALA A 103 -5.52 -4.49 41.87
N ASN A 104 -5.70 -3.57 40.91
CA ASN A 104 -5.70 -3.89 39.50
C ASN A 104 -4.28 -3.96 38.93
N LEU A 105 -3.36 -3.13 39.42
CA LEU A 105 -1.95 -3.17 39.04
C LEU A 105 -1.27 -4.48 39.47
N ASP A 106 -1.64 -5.03 40.64
CA ASP A 106 -1.11 -6.30 41.12
C ASP A 106 -1.51 -7.51 40.25
N LYS A 107 -2.62 -7.40 39.50
CA LYS A 107 -3.03 -8.44 38.53
C LYS A 107 -2.20 -8.44 37.25
N PHE A 108 -1.60 -7.33 36.90
CA PHE A 108 -0.77 -7.17 35.72
C PHE A 108 0.67 -6.88 36.15
N SER A 109 1.61 -7.72 35.79
CA SER A 109 3.02 -7.41 36.04
C SER A 109 3.42 -6.12 35.30
N THR A 110 4.22 -5.28 35.95
CA THR A 110 4.70 -4.02 35.36
C THR A 110 5.43 -4.26 34.03
N SER A 111 6.20 -5.35 33.92
CA SER A 111 6.87 -5.75 32.69
C SER A 111 5.89 -6.02 31.55
N SER A 112 4.76 -6.68 31.84
CA SER A 112 3.69 -6.92 30.83
C SER A 112 3.06 -5.62 30.35
N LEU A 113 2.81 -4.67 31.22
CA LEU A 113 2.25 -3.35 30.84
C LEU A 113 3.23 -2.56 29.96
N VAL A 114 4.52 -2.60 30.28
CA VAL A 114 5.57 -1.96 29.48
C VAL A 114 5.65 -2.61 28.08
N THR A 115 5.65 -3.95 28.00
CA THR A 115 5.66 -4.66 26.71
C THR A 115 4.46 -4.30 25.85
N ARG A 116 3.27 -4.20 26.41
CA ARG A 116 2.06 -3.78 25.68
C ARG A 116 2.15 -2.34 25.15
N LEU A 117 2.67 -1.41 25.94
CA LEU A 117 2.84 0.00 25.55
C LEU A 117 3.92 0.19 24.49
N THR A 118 4.90 -0.69 24.43
CA THR A 118 6.05 -0.60 23.51
C THR A 118 5.89 -1.55 22.32
N THR A 119 6.14 -2.83 22.54
CA THR A 119 6.24 -3.84 21.48
C THR A 119 4.90 -4.10 20.81
N ASP A 120 3.82 -4.30 21.59
CA ASP A 120 2.52 -4.64 21.01
C ASP A 120 1.95 -3.47 20.20
N VAL A 121 2.07 -2.24 20.70
CA VAL A 121 1.64 -1.05 19.95
C VAL A 121 2.48 -0.88 18.67
N THR A 122 3.79 -1.16 18.73
CA THR A 122 4.64 -1.09 17.53
C THR A 122 4.26 -2.16 16.51
N ASN A 123 3.91 -3.37 16.93
CA ASN A 123 3.44 -4.42 16.05
C ASN A 123 2.11 -4.04 15.38
N ILE A 124 1.17 -3.46 16.12
CA ILE A 124 -0.10 -2.94 15.57
C ILE A 124 0.17 -1.82 14.57
N GLN A 125 1.07 -0.90 14.88
CA GLN A 125 1.49 0.19 14.01
C GLN A 125 2.05 -0.35 12.67
N ASN A 126 2.96 -1.33 12.73
CA ASN A 126 3.55 -1.94 11.54
C ASN A 126 2.52 -2.72 10.71
N ALA A 127 1.66 -3.50 11.37
CA ALA A 127 0.57 -4.21 10.71
C ALA A 127 -0.39 -3.24 10.01
N TYR A 128 -0.76 -2.14 10.65
CA TYR A 128 -1.61 -1.11 10.06
C TYR A 128 -0.97 -0.46 8.83
N GLN A 129 0.32 -0.12 8.90
CA GLN A 129 1.07 0.42 7.77
C GLN A 129 1.09 -0.55 6.58
N MET A 130 1.32 -1.84 6.86
CA MET A 130 1.34 -2.89 5.84
C MET A 130 -0.03 -3.08 5.19
N ILE A 131 -1.10 -3.10 5.99
CA ILE A 131 -2.47 -3.21 5.49
C ILE A 131 -2.82 -2.02 4.58
N LEU A 132 -2.54 -0.78 4.99
CA LEU A 132 -2.82 0.41 4.20
C LEU A 132 -2.16 0.39 2.82
N ARG A 133 -0.96 -0.19 2.71
CA ARG A 133 -0.25 -0.29 1.42
C ARG A 133 -0.68 -1.49 0.61
N MET A 134 -0.75 -2.68 1.22
CA MET A 134 -0.96 -3.94 0.50
C MET A 134 -2.42 -4.22 0.18
N ALA A 135 -3.37 -3.80 1.03
CA ALA A 135 -4.80 -4.09 0.83
C ALA A 135 -5.38 -3.48 -0.45
N ILE A 136 -4.76 -2.42 -0.97
CA ILE A 136 -5.17 -1.80 -2.24
C ILE A 136 -4.21 -2.19 -3.37
N ARG A 137 -2.90 -2.19 -3.13
CA ARG A 137 -1.90 -2.47 -4.17
C ARG A 137 -2.09 -3.87 -4.76
N ALA A 138 -2.19 -4.91 -3.95
CA ALA A 138 -2.28 -6.29 -4.43
C ALA A 138 -3.57 -6.57 -5.24
N PRO A 139 -4.80 -6.26 -4.77
CA PRO A 139 -5.98 -6.49 -5.58
C PRO A 139 -6.05 -5.58 -6.80
N SER A 140 -5.58 -4.32 -6.70
CA SER A 140 -5.58 -3.41 -7.85
C SER A 140 -4.64 -3.87 -8.96
N SER A 141 -3.42 -4.31 -8.62
CA SER A 141 -2.47 -4.83 -9.61
C SER A 141 -3.02 -6.08 -10.31
N MET A 142 -3.66 -6.98 -9.55
CA MET A 142 -4.29 -8.18 -10.09
C MET A 142 -5.44 -7.85 -11.05
N VAL A 143 -6.34 -6.93 -10.67
CA VAL A 143 -7.47 -6.52 -11.51
C VAL A 143 -6.99 -5.83 -12.79
N ILE A 144 -6.07 -4.87 -12.68
CA ILE A 144 -5.56 -4.14 -13.84
C ILE A 144 -4.78 -5.06 -14.77
N ALA A 145 -3.92 -5.94 -14.23
CA ALA A 145 -3.19 -6.93 -15.03
C ALA A 145 -4.15 -7.88 -15.76
N MET A 146 -5.25 -8.30 -15.12
CA MET A 146 -6.26 -9.13 -15.73
C MET A 146 -6.98 -8.40 -16.88
N ILE A 147 -7.40 -7.15 -16.66
CA ILE A 147 -8.01 -6.31 -17.71
C ILE A 147 -7.06 -6.18 -18.90
N MET A 148 -5.78 -5.89 -18.65
CA MET A 148 -4.78 -5.80 -19.72
C MET A 148 -4.56 -7.11 -20.46
N ALA A 149 -4.50 -8.24 -19.74
CA ALA A 149 -4.37 -9.56 -20.37
C ALA A 149 -5.55 -9.85 -21.31
N PHE A 150 -6.77 -9.51 -20.91
CA PHE A 150 -7.97 -9.68 -21.75
C PHE A 150 -7.97 -8.77 -22.99
N THR A 151 -7.42 -7.56 -22.90
CA THR A 151 -7.30 -6.67 -24.07
C THR A 151 -6.28 -7.15 -25.09
N ILE A 152 -5.22 -7.84 -24.65
CA ILE A 152 -4.15 -8.35 -25.52
C ILE A 152 -4.59 -9.68 -26.16
N ASN A 153 -5.03 -10.64 -25.37
CA ASN A 153 -5.47 -11.95 -25.86
C ASN A 153 -6.41 -12.65 -24.87
N ALA A 154 -7.71 -12.56 -25.15
CA ALA A 154 -8.76 -13.11 -24.29
C ALA A 154 -8.63 -14.63 -24.05
N LYS A 155 -8.13 -15.39 -25.04
CA LYS A 155 -7.96 -16.84 -24.93
C LYS A 155 -6.86 -17.24 -23.95
N LEU A 156 -5.74 -16.53 -23.96
CA LEU A 156 -4.64 -16.73 -23.00
C LEU A 156 -5.02 -16.18 -21.62
N ALA A 157 -5.71 -15.05 -21.56
CA ALA A 157 -6.18 -14.45 -20.30
C ALA A 157 -7.14 -15.36 -19.54
N SER A 158 -7.99 -16.14 -20.24
CA SER A 158 -8.89 -17.10 -19.58
C SER A 158 -8.14 -18.23 -18.87
N ILE A 159 -7.03 -18.71 -19.43
CA ILE A 159 -6.16 -19.71 -18.80
C ILE A 159 -5.51 -19.11 -17.53
N TYR A 160 -5.05 -17.87 -17.62
CA TYR A 160 -4.45 -17.17 -16.48
C TYR A 160 -5.46 -16.94 -15.35
N LEU A 161 -6.71 -16.61 -15.68
CA LEU A 161 -7.79 -16.46 -14.71
C LEU A 161 -8.05 -17.74 -13.93
N VAL A 162 -8.06 -18.89 -14.59
CA VAL A 162 -8.22 -20.19 -13.93
C VAL A 162 -7.04 -20.47 -13.00
N ALA A 163 -5.81 -20.18 -13.42
CA ALA A 163 -4.61 -20.38 -12.61
C ALA A 163 -4.53 -19.49 -11.35
N VAL A 164 -5.18 -18.33 -11.36
CA VAL A 164 -5.24 -17.41 -10.20
C VAL A 164 -6.27 -17.87 -9.16
N ILE A 165 -7.29 -18.63 -9.57
CA ILE A 165 -8.35 -19.13 -8.68
C ILE A 165 -7.95 -20.44 -7.97
N ILE A 166 -7.02 -21.22 -8.56
CA ILE A 166 -6.49 -22.46 -7.96
C ILE A 166 -5.37 -22.16 -6.98
#